data_cd2e35ee7867aabfc733f3a3c3d2bf49
#
_entry.id   cd2e35ee7867aabfc733f3a3c3d2bf49
#
_cell.length_a   1.000
_cell.length_b   1.000
_cell.length_c   1.000
_cell.angle_alpha   90.00
_cell.angle_beta   90.00
_cell.angle_gamma   90.00
#
_symmetry.space_group_name_H-M   'P 1'
#
loop_
_entity.id
_entity.type
_entity.pdbx_description
1 polymer ?
#
loop_
_entity_poly.entity_id
_entity_poly.type
_entity_poly.pdbx_seq_one_letter_code
_entity_poly.pdbx_strand_id
1 'polypeptide(L)'
;MNQTLTPELQKLLTQLSQHLAVAEKPSELNLLSLWSQYKIAKAKLVAATTQKGDWTEVDRVLNYVSPECLEFSTSSATLLLAKLLERYAASTTKKVLLYARAANYWGIEEELLSKNFYSRLFKNIPKSQKDGRTRKCFEKHEIEHILAAFASNEFVSKFSVFPHSHYHGYVQFLALTGFCPEEAIALTWADIKNGRIIVSRAYSQGILKETKTYESRNFPINSQLDKLLNGLPKTQNLVFPSPEGGYINQHNFGERYWKPIVKKLVATGTVGEYLPTYNLRHSWITRMLRANLDIATVAKLAGNKADTIMKHYLAAQVRDLVLPEF
;
A
#
# COMPACT_ATOMS: atom_id res chain seq x y z
N MET A 1 62.91 20.68 15.19
CA MET A 1 62.31 21.83 14.50
C MET A 1 60.84 21.84 14.80
N ASN A 2 60.39 22.62 15.78
CA ASN A 2 58.95 22.80 16.05
C ASN A 2 58.40 23.79 15.04
N GLN A 3 57.58 23.28 14.10
CA GLN A 3 56.81 24.16 13.22
C GLN A 3 55.66 24.77 14.04
N THR A 4 55.78 26.03 14.39
CA THR A 4 54.71 26.84 14.95
C THR A 4 53.67 27.07 13.88
N LEU A 5 52.41 26.59 14.13
CA LEU A 5 51.25 26.81 13.27
C LEU A 5 51.03 28.31 13.03
N THR A 6 50.78 28.68 11.79
CA THR A 6 50.47 30.07 11.42
C THR A 6 49.22 30.59 12.14
N PRO A 7 49.12 31.90 12.46
CA PRO A 7 47.97 32.48 13.15
C PRO A 7 46.63 32.21 12.44
N GLU A 8 46.64 32.11 11.11
CA GLU A 8 45.46 31.76 10.32
C GLU A 8 45.00 30.31 10.52
N LEU A 9 45.95 29.37 10.60
CA LEU A 9 45.66 27.96 10.88
C LEU A 9 45.14 27.76 12.30
N GLN A 10 45.65 28.53 13.27
CA GLN A 10 45.15 28.53 14.64
C GLN A 10 43.71 29.08 14.70
N LYS A 11 43.39 30.13 13.94
CA LYS A 11 42.07 30.71 13.86
C LYS A 11 41.07 29.74 13.21
N LEU A 12 41.49 29.05 12.14
CA LEU A 12 40.69 28.02 11.48
C LEU A 12 40.42 26.83 12.39
N LEU A 13 41.45 26.36 13.13
CA LEU A 13 41.28 25.28 14.11
C LEU A 13 40.36 25.67 15.26
N THR A 14 40.42 26.93 15.71
CA THR A 14 39.51 27.44 16.75
C THR A 14 38.09 27.57 16.24
N GLN A 15 37.90 28.00 15.00
CA GLN A 15 36.56 28.03 14.37
C GLN A 15 36.00 26.61 14.11
N LEU A 16 36.84 25.68 13.68
CA LEU A 16 36.45 24.27 13.54
C LEU A 16 36.13 23.63 14.89
N SER A 17 36.92 23.90 15.93
CA SER A 17 36.63 23.40 17.28
C SER A 17 35.36 24.02 17.88
N GLN A 18 35.08 25.31 17.61
CA GLN A 18 33.83 25.94 18.00
C GLN A 18 32.61 25.38 17.20
N HIS A 19 32.79 25.08 15.92
CA HIS A 19 31.75 24.41 15.12
C HIS A 19 31.52 22.95 15.55
N LEU A 20 32.58 22.25 15.96
CA LEU A 20 32.47 20.89 16.52
C LEU A 20 31.94 20.90 17.96
N ALA A 21 32.13 21.97 18.72
CA ALA A 21 31.58 22.12 20.08
C ALA A 21 30.08 22.55 20.10
N VAL A 22 29.56 23.06 18.98
CA VAL A 22 28.11 23.28 18.73
C VAL A 22 27.45 22.01 18.18
N ALA A 23 28.21 20.95 17.87
CA ALA A 23 27.65 19.63 17.72
C ALA A 23 26.95 19.26 19.04
N GLU A 24 25.64 19.26 19.03
CA GLU A 24 24.71 18.90 20.10
C GLU A 24 25.32 17.83 21.01
N LYS A 25 25.12 17.96 22.35
CA LYS A 25 25.31 16.84 23.28
C LYS A 25 24.84 15.59 22.61
N PRO A 26 25.62 14.48 22.55
CA PRO A 26 25.11 13.25 21.93
C PRO A 26 23.77 12.97 22.58
N SER A 27 22.69 13.12 21.81
CA SER A 27 21.36 12.78 22.27
C SER A 27 21.47 11.34 22.77
N GLU A 28 21.12 11.08 24.03
CA GLU A 28 21.15 9.73 24.58
C GLU A 28 20.52 8.79 23.55
N LEU A 29 21.27 7.76 23.17
CA LEU A 29 20.84 6.83 22.14
C LEU A 29 19.50 6.22 22.56
N ASN A 30 18.44 6.52 21.81
CA ASN A 30 17.11 6.00 22.03
C ASN A 30 16.55 5.44 20.71
N LEU A 31 15.36 4.82 20.76
CA LEU A 31 14.77 4.19 19.59
C LEU A 31 14.56 5.17 18.43
N LEU A 32 14.19 6.42 18.70
CA LEU A 32 13.91 7.40 17.65
C LEU A 32 15.20 7.83 16.93
N SER A 33 16.28 8.09 17.69
CA SER A 33 17.59 8.43 17.12
C SER A 33 18.21 7.23 16.38
N LEU A 34 18.10 6.02 16.91
CA LEU A 34 18.54 4.79 16.24
C LEU A 34 17.74 4.52 14.97
N TRP A 35 16.41 4.70 14.99
CA TRP A 35 15.56 4.58 13.83
C TRP A 35 15.95 5.54 12.71
N SER A 36 16.29 6.77 13.06
CA SER A 36 16.75 7.76 12.09
C SER A 36 18.07 7.36 11.43
N GLN A 37 19.04 6.85 12.21
CA GLN A 37 20.31 6.32 11.70
C GLN A 37 20.09 5.08 10.82
N TYR A 38 19.24 4.14 11.25
CA TYR A 38 18.88 2.96 10.49
C TYR A 38 18.28 3.32 9.11
N LYS A 39 17.39 4.31 9.05
CA LYS A 39 16.82 4.79 7.78
C LYS A 39 17.88 5.27 6.81
N ILE A 40 18.85 6.06 7.31
CA ILE A 40 19.97 6.58 6.50
C ILE A 40 20.81 5.40 5.97
N ALA A 41 21.21 4.47 6.84
CA ALA A 41 22.04 3.33 6.49
C ALA A 41 21.36 2.40 5.46
N LYS A 42 20.05 2.20 5.58
CA LYS A 42 19.30 1.26 4.73
C LYS A 42 18.56 1.92 3.55
N ALA A 43 18.64 3.25 3.37
CA ALA A 43 17.89 3.98 2.34
C ALA A 43 18.09 3.44 0.92
N LYS A 44 19.31 3.05 0.57
CA LYS A 44 19.64 2.49 -0.76
C LYS A 44 19.16 1.05 -0.96
N LEU A 45 18.85 0.32 0.11
CA LEU A 45 18.48 -1.08 0.09
C LEU A 45 16.95 -1.29 0.18
N VAL A 46 16.21 -0.25 0.56
CA VAL A 46 14.76 -0.32 0.78
C VAL A 46 14.02 0.41 -0.33
N ALA A 47 12.99 -0.23 -0.87
CA ALA A 47 12.18 0.35 -1.94
C ALA A 47 11.60 1.73 -1.54
N ALA A 48 11.65 2.70 -2.45
CA ALA A 48 11.18 4.07 -2.21
C ALA A 48 9.71 4.14 -1.74
N THR A 49 8.85 3.22 -2.20
CA THR A 49 7.45 3.13 -1.73
C THR A 49 7.34 2.67 -0.28
N THR A 50 8.25 1.80 0.20
CA THR A 50 8.31 1.41 1.60
C THR A 50 8.78 2.59 2.47
N GLN A 51 9.75 3.36 1.98
CA GLN A 51 10.20 4.56 2.67
C GLN A 51 9.07 5.60 2.80
N LYS A 52 8.38 5.91 1.69
CA LYS A 52 7.24 6.85 1.68
C LYS A 52 6.00 6.36 2.44
N GLY A 53 5.81 5.06 2.53
CA GLY A 53 4.65 4.47 3.20
C GLY A 53 4.97 4.03 4.63
N ASP A 54 5.60 2.88 4.77
CA ASP A 54 5.81 2.24 6.08
C ASP A 54 6.71 3.06 6.99
N TRP A 55 7.83 3.61 6.47
CA TRP A 55 8.73 4.42 7.30
C TRP A 55 8.06 5.70 7.79
N THR A 56 7.29 6.39 6.92
CA THR A 56 6.53 7.58 7.32
C THR A 56 5.48 7.25 8.39
N GLU A 57 4.84 6.07 8.31
CA GLU A 57 3.90 5.63 9.35
C GLU A 57 4.64 5.35 10.66
N VAL A 58 5.79 4.68 10.60
CA VAL A 58 6.63 4.42 11.79
C VAL A 58 7.12 5.73 12.41
N ASP A 59 7.61 6.67 11.59
CA ASP A 59 8.01 8.02 12.04
C ASP A 59 6.86 8.70 12.81
N ARG A 60 5.68 8.73 12.20
CA ARG A 60 4.50 9.35 12.81
C ARG A 60 4.15 8.71 14.15
N VAL A 61 4.25 7.39 14.25
CA VAL A 61 3.93 6.65 15.48
C VAL A 61 4.99 6.87 16.55
N LEU A 62 6.28 6.76 16.23
CA LEU A 62 7.37 6.91 17.18
C LEU A 62 7.50 8.35 17.70
N ASN A 63 7.23 9.36 16.86
CA ASN A 63 7.20 10.76 17.29
C ASN A 63 6.00 11.11 18.18
N TYR A 64 5.03 10.22 18.29
CA TYR A 64 3.82 10.45 19.09
C TYR A 64 3.86 9.78 20.47
N VAL A 65 4.75 8.80 20.67
CA VAL A 65 4.88 8.12 21.97
C VAL A 65 5.78 8.94 22.90
N SER A 66 5.56 8.77 24.20
CA SER A 66 6.32 9.47 25.23
C SER A 66 7.79 9.00 25.28
N PRO A 67 8.74 9.88 25.71
CA PRO A 67 10.17 9.57 25.69
C PRO A 67 10.55 8.30 26.45
N GLU A 68 9.92 8.01 27.56
CA GLU A 68 10.17 6.80 28.35
C GLU A 68 9.90 5.50 27.61
N CYS A 69 9.07 5.54 26.56
CA CYS A 69 8.81 4.40 25.67
C CYS A 69 9.95 4.13 24.69
N LEU A 70 10.83 5.10 24.48
CA LEU A 70 11.87 5.06 23.46
C LEU A 70 13.24 4.62 24.00
N GLU A 71 13.41 4.50 25.30
CA GLU A 71 14.65 4.04 25.94
C GLU A 71 14.92 2.57 25.65
N PHE A 72 16.18 2.18 25.67
CA PHE A 72 16.62 0.80 25.46
C PHE A 72 16.62 0.00 26.77
N SER A 73 15.43 -0.26 27.28
CA SER A 73 15.19 -1.14 28.40
C SER A 73 14.06 -2.13 28.12
N THR A 74 14.00 -3.23 28.85
CA THR A 74 12.89 -4.19 28.73
C THR A 74 11.56 -3.57 29.18
N SER A 75 11.60 -2.70 30.21
CA SER A 75 10.43 -1.97 30.70
C SER A 75 9.90 -0.99 29.67
N SER A 76 10.77 -0.16 29.08
CA SER A 76 10.39 0.81 28.04
C SER A 76 9.84 0.13 26.79
N ALA A 77 10.46 -0.97 26.34
CA ALA A 77 9.94 -1.75 25.23
C ALA A 77 8.56 -2.36 25.50
N THR A 78 8.30 -2.80 26.74
CA THR A 78 6.99 -3.31 27.15
C THR A 78 5.97 -2.18 27.24
N LEU A 79 6.36 -1.01 27.75
CA LEU A 79 5.53 0.18 27.82
C LEU A 79 5.16 0.65 26.39
N LEU A 80 6.13 0.66 25.46
CA LEU A 80 5.88 0.95 24.04
C LEU A 80 4.80 0.02 23.47
N LEU A 81 4.91 -1.31 23.68
CA LEU A 81 3.90 -2.25 23.22
C LEU A 81 2.52 -1.92 23.78
N ALA A 82 2.41 -1.66 25.09
CA ALA A 82 1.15 -1.33 25.75
C ALA A 82 0.52 -0.06 25.15
N LYS A 83 1.29 1.01 25.00
CA LYS A 83 0.84 2.27 24.41
C LYS A 83 0.44 2.13 22.94
N LEU A 84 1.16 1.31 22.17
CA LEU A 84 0.79 1.02 20.78
C LEU A 84 -0.54 0.25 20.69
N LEU A 85 -0.76 -0.75 21.56
CA LEU A 85 -2.00 -1.54 21.55
C LEU A 85 -3.20 -0.75 22.07
N GLU A 86 -3.00 0.22 22.96
CA GLU A 86 -4.04 1.13 23.42
C GLU A 86 -4.59 2.00 22.27
N ARG A 87 -3.73 2.44 21.35
CA ARG A 87 -4.07 3.44 20.34
C ARG A 87 -4.23 2.88 18.93
N TYR A 88 -3.52 1.82 18.59
CA TYR A 88 -3.44 1.29 17.22
C TYR A 88 -3.90 -0.17 17.15
N ALA A 89 -4.41 -0.54 15.96
CA ALA A 89 -4.72 -1.93 15.68
C ALA A 89 -3.48 -2.83 15.83
N ALA A 90 -3.68 -4.10 16.19
CA ALA A 90 -2.61 -5.08 16.36
C ALA A 90 -1.70 -5.22 15.12
N SER A 91 -2.25 -5.01 13.90
CA SER A 91 -1.48 -5.02 12.65
C SER A 91 -0.50 -3.85 12.55
N THR A 92 -0.93 -2.63 12.90
CA THR A 92 -0.07 -1.44 12.93
C THR A 92 0.97 -1.55 14.03
N THR A 93 0.58 -1.97 15.23
CA THR A 93 1.50 -2.25 16.35
C THR A 93 2.58 -3.24 15.93
N LYS A 94 2.18 -4.35 15.28
CA LYS A 94 3.13 -5.34 14.77
C LYS A 94 4.09 -4.75 13.75
N LYS A 95 3.62 -3.89 12.84
CA LYS A 95 4.46 -3.22 11.84
C LYS A 95 5.50 -2.34 12.52
N VAL A 96 5.11 -1.46 13.42
CA VAL A 96 6.02 -0.57 14.15
C VAL A 96 7.09 -1.38 14.90
N LEU A 97 6.67 -2.42 15.63
CA LEU A 97 7.62 -3.28 16.34
C LEU A 97 8.55 -4.08 15.41
N LEU A 98 8.13 -4.44 14.20
CA LEU A 98 8.99 -5.07 13.21
C LEU A 98 10.13 -4.12 12.79
N TYR A 99 9.83 -2.86 12.55
CA TYR A 99 10.83 -1.86 12.19
C TYR A 99 11.70 -1.48 13.39
N ALA A 100 11.14 -1.32 14.60
CA ALA A 100 11.91 -1.12 15.83
C ALA A 100 12.88 -2.29 16.08
N ARG A 101 12.44 -3.53 15.88
CA ARG A 101 13.29 -4.72 15.98
C ARG A 101 14.39 -4.72 14.92
N ALA A 102 14.08 -4.36 13.68
CA ALA A 102 15.06 -4.31 12.60
C ALA A 102 16.14 -3.24 12.86
N ALA A 103 15.74 -2.04 13.30
CA ALA A 103 16.66 -1.00 13.69
C ALA A 103 17.54 -1.43 14.87
N ASN A 104 16.96 -2.14 15.85
CA ASN A 104 17.68 -2.63 17.00
C ASN A 104 18.71 -3.71 16.64
N TYR A 105 18.40 -4.63 15.71
CA TYR A 105 19.38 -5.58 15.19
C TYR A 105 20.51 -4.89 14.46
N TRP A 106 20.22 -3.91 13.62
CA TRP A 106 21.22 -3.09 12.97
C TRP A 106 22.10 -2.35 14.01
N GLY A 107 21.52 -1.79 15.08
CA GLY A 107 22.26 -1.17 16.14
C GLY A 107 23.18 -2.14 16.92
N ILE A 108 22.86 -3.43 16.96
CA ILE A 108 23.75 -4.48 17.50
C ILE A 108 24.90 -4.75 16.52
N GLU A 109 24.62 -4.85 15.21
CA GLU A 109 25.62 -5.02 14.15
C GLU A 109 26.63 -3.87 14.12
N GLU A 110 26.20 -2.64 14.43
CA GLU A 110 27.04 -1.42 14.53
C GLU A 110 27.63 -1.20 15.94
N GLU A 111 27.54 -2.19 16.82
CA GLU A 111 28.06 -2.15 18.20
C GLU A 111 27.47 -1.03 19.09
N LEU A 112 26.33 -0.45 18.68
CA LEU A 112 25.63 0.59 19.44
C LEU A 112 24.79 0.01 20.58
N LEU A 113 24.40 -1.26 20.49
CA LEU A 113 23.54 -1.96 21.45
C LEU A 113 24.03 -3.38 21.69
N SER A 114 23.85 -3.88 22.92
CA SER A 114 24.26 -5.23 23.30
C SER A 114 23.20 -6.31 23.08
N LYS A 115 21.91 -5.94 22.98
CA LYS A 115 20.80 -6.91 22.82
C LYS A 115 19.58 -6.29 22.15
N ASN A 116 18.71 -7.16 21.61
CA ASN A 116 17.45 -6.72 21.03
C ASN A 116 16.31 -6.75 22.07
N PHE A 117 15.72 -5.58 22.34
CA PHE A 117 14.67 -5.41 23.34
C PHE A 117 13.26 -5.78 22.81
N TYR A 118 13.05 -5.84 21.49
CA TYR A 118 11.73 -5.98 20.87
C TYR A 118 11.40 -7.40 20.43
N SER A 119 12.39 -8.30 20.31
CA SER A 119 12.19 -9.64 19.73
C SER A 119 11.15 -10.49 20.47
N ARG A 120 11.09 -10.37 21.80
CA ARG A 120 10.16 -11.15 22.64
C ARG A 120 8.73 -10.61 22.67
N LEU A 121 8.52 -9.34 22.29
CA LEU A 121 7.24 -8.64 22.39
C LEU A 121 6.17 -9.19 21.44
N PHE A 122 6.57 -9.79 20.33
CA PHE A 122 5.63 -10.31 19.32
C PHE A 122 4.68 -11.39 19.85
N LYS A 123 5.07 -12.10 20.90
CA LYS A 123 4.22 -13.11 21.55
C LYS A 123 3.04 -12.48 22.28
N ASN A 124 3.18 -11.23 22.72
CA ASN A 124 2.20 -10.48 23.50
C ASN A 124 1.27 -9.63 22.61
N ILE A 125 1.49 -9.59 21.29
CA ILE A 125 0.57 -8.92 20.38
C ILE A 125 -0.67 -9.82 20.23
N PRO A 126 -1.88 -9.31 20.48
CA PRO A 126 -3.10 -10.07 20.26
C PRO A 126 -3.10 -10.63 18.83
N LYS A 127 -3.29 -11.94 18.70
CA LYS A 127 -3.57 -12.51 17.40
C LYS A 127 -4.86 -11.85 16.94
N SER A 128 -4.83 -11.10 15.81
CA SER A 128 -6.09 -10.74 15.19
C SER A 128 -6.86 -12.05 15.05
N GLN A 129 -8.07 -12.09 15.58
CA GLN A 129 -8.95 -13.21 15.27
C GLN A 129 -8.88 -13.31 13.75
N LYS A 130 -8.25 -14.37 13.27
CA LYS A 130 -8.34 -14.74 11.87
C LYS A 130 -9.78 -15.24 11.73
N ASP A 131 -10.70 -14.28 11.67
CA ASP A 131 -11.99 -14.58 11.11
C ASP A 131 -11.67 -15.25 9.78
N GLY A 132 -12.07 -16.48 9.62
CA GLY A 132 -12.09 -17.19 8.35
C GLY A 132 -13.02 -16.49 7.36
N ARG A 133 -13.12 -15.16 7.48
CA ARG A 133 -13.98 -14.31 6.66
C ARG A 133 -13.44 -14.35 5.25
N THR A 134 -14.21 -14.95 4.39
CA THR A 134 -14.14 -14.73 2.95
C THR A 134 -13.94 -13.24 2.69
N ARG A 135 -13.05 -12.88 1.80
CA ARG A 135 -12.85 -11.47 1.42
C ARG A 135 -14.18 -10.90 0.97
N LYS A 136 -14.59 -9.79 1.58
CA LYS A 136 -15.79 -9.08 1.17
C LYS A 136 -15.65 -8.62 -0.28
N CYS A 137 -16.70 -8.79 -1.05
CA CYS A 137 -16.75 -8.44 -2.46
C CYS A 137 -18.11 -7.82 -2.78
N PHE A 138 -18.15 -7.01 -3.81
CA PHE A 138 -19.41 -6.54 -4.39
C PHE A 138 -20.04 -7.64 -5.22
N GLU A 139 -21.34 -7.76 -5.15
CA GLU A 139 -22.12 -8.60 -6.08
C GLU A 139 -22.21 -7.92 -7.45
N LYS A 140 -22.59 -8.69 -8.48
CA LYS A 140 -22.62 -8.19 -9.86
C LYS A 140 -23.52 -6.95 -10.01
N HIS A 141 -24.73 -7.00 -9.47
CA HIS A 141 -25.68 -5.89 -9.53
C HIS A 141 -25.17 -4.63 -8.82
N GLU A 142 -24.46 -4.78 -7.68
CA GLU A 142 -23.87 -3.66 -6.97
C GLU A 142 -22.80 -2.96 -7.81
N ILE A 143 -21.96 -3.73 -8.54
CA ILE A 143 -20.96 -3.18 -9.46
C ILE A 143 -21.65 -2.43 -10.61
N GLU A 144 -22.76 -2.96 -11.16
CA GLU A 144 -23.54 -2.32 -12.21
C GLU A 144 -24.09 -0.97 -11.74
N HIS A 145 -24.63 -0.88 -10.54
CA HIS A 145 -25.10 0.38 -9.95
C HIS A 145 -23.96 1.37 -9.69
N ILE A 146 -22.81 0.90 -9.20
CA ILE A 146 -21.62 1.74 -9.02
C ILE A 146 -21.19 2.34 -10.37
N LEU A 147 -21.12 1.53 -11.42
CA LEU A 147 -20.75 1.99 -12.76
C LEU A 147 -21.78 2.98 -13.33
N ALA A 148 -23.08 2.72 -13.15
CA ALA A 148 -24.13 3.64 -13.57
C ALA A 148 -24.03 5.00 -12.85
N ALA A 149 -23.73 5.01 -11.55
CA ALA A 149 -23.57 6.24 -10.77
C ALA A 149 -22.33 7.05 -11.22
N PHE A 150 -21.25 6.38 -11.62
CA PHE A 150 -20.10 7.07 -12.23
C PHE A 150 -20.45 7.65 -13.60
N ALA A 151 -21.13 6.89 -14.46
CA ALA A 151 -21.48 7.29 -15.83
C ALA A 151 -22.47 8.48 -15.84
N SER A 152 -23.49 8.46 -14.99
CA SER A 152 -24.53 9.48 -14.92
C SER A 152 -24.14 10.78 -14.24
N ASN A 153 -23.03 10.78 -13.49
CA ASN A 153 -22.66 11.87 -12.59
C ASN A 153 -23.69 12.17 -11.48
N GLU A 154 -24.55 11.21 -11.15
CA GLU A 154 -25.70 11.38 -10.24
C GLU A 154 -25.29 12.00 -8.88
N PHE A 155 -24.13 11.62 -8.35
CA PHE A 155 -23.67 12.05 -7.03
C PHE A 155 -22.57 13.10 -7.07
N VAL A 156 -22.35 13.75 -8.20
CA VAL A 156 -21.36 14.83 -8.30
C VAL A 156 -21.73 15.98 -7.38
N SER A 157 -20.79 16.39 -6.55
CA SER A 157 -20.96 17.61 -5.74
C SER A 157 -20.92 18.84 -6.64
N LYS A 158 -21.74 19.86 -6.35
CA LYS A 158 -21.66 21.15 -7.01
C LYS A 158 -20.29 21.86 -6.89
N PHE A 159 -19.47 21.41 -5.95
CA PHE A 159 -18.11 21.89 -5.76
C PHE A 159 -17.05 21.01 -6.45
N SER A 160 -17.45 19.94 -7.13
CA SER A 160 -16.52 19.07 -7.86
C SER A 160 -16.05 19.77 -9.12
N VAL A 161 -14.73 19.92 -9.27
CA VAL A 161 -14.13 20.54 -10.45
C VAL A 161 -14.27 19.62 -11.67
N PHE A 162 -14.25 18.30 -11.45
CA PHE A 162 -14.30 17.30 -12.52
C PHE A 162 -15.48 16.35 -12.35
N PRO A 163 -16.12 15.94 -13.46
CA PRO A 163 -17.23 14.98 -13.43
C PRO A 163 -16.75 13.60 -13.01
N HIS A 164 -17.60 12.86 -12.31
CA HIS A 164 -17.31 11.47 -11.90
C HIS A 164 -17.19 10.54 -13.11
N SER A 165 -17.90 10.84 -14.19
CA SER A 165 -17.85 10.08 -15.45
C SER A 165 -16.44 10.01 -16.07
N HIS A 166 -15.54 10.95 -15.75
CA HIS A 166 -14.14 10.86 -16.14
C HIS A 166 -13.49 9.54 -15.67
N TYR A 167 -13.87 9.06 -14.49
CA TYR A 167 -13.33 7.82 -13.92
C TYR A 167 -14.15 6.57 -14.25
N HIS A 168 -15.26 6.69 -15.00
CA HIS A 168 -16.11 5.55 -15.33
C HIS A 168 -15.33 4.42 -16.02
N GLY A 169 -14.55 4.74 -17.07
CA GLY A 169 -13.74 3.75 -17.79
C GLY A 169 -12.69 3.07 -16.90
N TYR A 170 -12.06 3.82 -16.00
CA TYR A 170 -11.12 3.28 -15.02
C TYR A 170 -11.78 2.29 -14.05
N VAL A 171 -12.94 2.64 -13.48
CA VAL A 171 -13.68 1.78 -12.56
C VAL A 171 -14.18 0.53 -13.27
N GLN A 172 -14.72 0.69 -14.49
CA GLN A 172 -15.18 -0.43 -15.32
C GLN A 172 -14.03 -1.39 -15.66
N PHE A 173 -12.87 -0.86 -15.98
CA PHE A 173 -11.66 -1.67 -16.24
C PHE A 173 -11.27 -2.50 -15.01
N LEU A 174 -11.22 -1.90 -13.82
CA LEU A 174 -10.93 -2.61 -12.57
C LEU A 174 -11.96 -3.73 -12.32
N ALA A 175 -13.24 -3.48 -12.57
CA ALA A 175 -14.30 -4.47 -12.41
C ALA A 175 -14.20 -5.62 -13.41
N LEU A 176 -13.74 -5.37 -14.64
CA LEU A 176 -13.62 -6.38 -15.70
C LEU A 176 -12.33 -7.22 -15.57
N THR A 177 -11.27 -6.67 -14.99
CA THR A 177 -9.94 -7.30 -15.02
C THR A 177 -9.45 -7.76 -13.66
N GLY A 178 -9.96 -7.19 -12.58
CA GLY A 178 -9.44 -7.43 -11.23
C GLY A 178 -8.01 -6.93 -11.02
N PHE A 179 -7.51 -6.01 -11.85
CA PHE A 179 -6.19 -5.40 -11.65
C PHE A 179 -6.11 -4.68 -10.31
N CYS A 180 -4.90 -4.60 -9.74
CA CYS A 180 -4.66 -3.63 -8.68
C CYS A 180 -4.89 -2.22 -9.23
N PRO A 181 -5.47 -1.31 -8.44
CA PRO A 181 -5.62 0.09 -8.85
C PRO A 181 -4.33 0.71 -9.38
N GLU A 182 -3.22 0.44 -8.72
CA GLU A 182 -1.90 0.97 -9.08
C GLU A 182 -1.37 0.45 -10.42
N GLU A 183 -1.73 -0.79 -10.80
CA GLU A 183 -1.39 -1.38 -12.11
C GLU A 183 -2.20 -0.74 -13.23
N ALA A 184 -3.51 -0.54 -13.02
CA ALA A 184 -4.38 0.12 -13.97
C ALA A 184 -3.98 1.59 -14.19
N ILE A 185 -3.59 2.31 -13.12
CA ILE A 185 -3.10 3.69 -13.20
C ILE A 185 -1.82 3.78 -14.04
N ALA A 186 -0.94 2.78 -13.96
CA ALA A 186 0.33 2.77 -14.71
C ALA A 186 0.19 2.33 -16.16
N LEU A 187 -1.00 1.85 -16.58
CA LEU A 187 -1.23 1.26 -17.89
C LEU A 187 -1.13 2.31 -18.99
N THR A 188 -0.37 1.98 -20.05
CA THR A 188 -0.24 2.78 -21.25
C THR A 188 -0.81 2.05 -22.46
N TRP A 189 -1.13 2.78 -23.53
CA TRP A 189 -1.59 2.18 -24.79
C TRP A 189 -0.53 1.26 -25.41
N ALA A 190 0.75 1.52 -25.18
CA ALA A 190 1.85 0.66 -25.64
C ALA A 190 1.87 -0.72 -24.96
N ASP A 191 1.22 -0.86 -23.80
CA ASP A 191 1.10 -2.14 -23.10
C ASP A 191 -0.01 -3.03 -23.65
N ILE A 192 -0.83 -2.49 -24.56
CA ILE A 192 -1.98 -3.19 -25.17
C ILE A 192 -1.61 -3.58 -26.60
N LYS A 193 -1.37 -4.87 -26.82
CA LYS A 193 -0.98 -5.39 -28.13
C LYS A 193 -1.32 -6.86 -28.31
N ASN A 194 -1.58 -7.27 -29.54
CA ASN A 194 -1.85 -8.66 -29.91
C ASN A 194 -2.98 -9.30 -29.08
N GLY A 195 -4.08 -8.55 -28.80
CA GLY A 195 -5.23 -9.05 -28.03
C GLY A 195 -4.92 -9.29 -26.53
N ARG A 196 -3.85 -8.69 -26.01
CA ARG A 196 -3.43 -8.86 -24.60
C ARG A 196 -3.00 -7.53 -24.00
N ILE A 197 -3.09 -7.47 -22.66
CA ILE A 197 -2.51 -6.39 -21.85
C ILE A 197 -1.27 -6.93 -21.16
N ILE A 198 -0.13 -6.27 -21.34
CA ILE A 198 1.13 -6.58 -20.65
C ILE A 198 1.18 -5.77 -19.36
N VAL A 199 1.16 -6.45 -18.22
CA VAL A 199 1.21 -5.81 -16.89
C VAL A 199 2.60 -5.97 -16.32
N SER A 200 3.39 -4.93 -16.37
CA SER A 200 4.77 -4.91 -15.87
C SER A 200 5.04 -3.82 -14.85
N ARG A 201 4.15 -2.84 -14.72
CA ARG A 201 4.35 -1.63 -13.92
C ARG A 201 3.17 -1.34 -13.02
N ALA A 202 3.45 -0.60 -11.96
CA ALA A 202 2.46 -0.06 -11.03
C ALA A 202 2.86 1.36 -10.62
N TYR A 203 1.88 2.25 -10.46
CA TYR A 203 2.12 3.60 -9.96
C TYR A 203 1.50 3.75 -8.58
N SER A 204 2.33 4.05 -7.59
CA SER A 204 1.89 4.18 -6.20
C SER A 204 2.70 5.26 -5.48
N GLN A 205 2.03 6.10 -4.70
CA GLN A 205 2.66 7.16 -3.89
C GLN A 205 3.58 8.11 -4.68
N GLY A 206 3.21 8.41 -5.94
CA GLY A 206 4.02 9.25 -6.82
C GLY A 206 5.23 8.56 -7.44
N ILE A 207 5.31 7.23 -7.38
CA ILE A 207 6.43 6.44 -7.89
C ILE A 207 5.92 5.41 -8.89
N LEU A 208 6.45 5.48 -10.11
CA LEU A 208 6.31 4.41 -11.10
C LEU A 208 7.35 3.33 -10.79
N LYS A 209 6.92 2.10 -10.66
CA LYS A 209 7.78 0.95 -10.31
C LYS A 209 7.34 -0.29 -11.08
N GLU A 210 8.18 -1.30 -11.10
CA GLU A 210 7.80 -2.65 -11.54
C GLU A 210 6.73 -3.25 -10.61
N THR A 211 6.03 -4.26 -11.10
CA THR A 211 5.06 -5.00 -10.29
C THR A 211 5.74 -5.63 -9.08
N LYS A 212 4.99 -5.87 -8.01
CA LYS A 212 5.50 -6.39 -6.73
C LYS A 212 6.21 -7.75 -6.87
N THR A 213 5.86 -8.53 -7.89
CA THR A 213 6.45 -9.86 -8.15
C THR A 213 7.64 -9.80 -9.08
N TYR A 214 7.97 -8.63 -9.65
CA TYR A 214 8.98 -8.46 -10.71
C TYR A 214 8.72 -9.30 -11.97
N GLU A 215 7.55 -9.95 -12.06
CA GLU A 215 7.12 -10.74 -13.21
C GLU A 215 6.08 -9.96 -14.01
N SER A 216 6.30 -9.84 -15.30
CA SER A 216 5.28 -9.36 -16.22
C SER A 216 4.24 -10.44 -16.46
N ARG A 217 2.97 -10.06 -16.51
CA ARG A 217 1.91 -10.99 -16.88
C ARG A 217 1.14 -10.50 -18.09
N ASN A 218 0.67 -11.45 -18.90
CA ASN A 218 -0.18 -11.20 -20.05
C ASN A 218 -1.63 -11.46 -19.67
N PHE A 219 -2.47 -10.45 -19.74
CA PHE A 219 -3.90 -10.54 -19.49
C PHE A 219 -4.66 -10.57 -20.82
N PRO A 220 -5.51 -11.57 -21.11
CA PRO A 220 -6.25 -11.68 -22.36
C PRO A 220 -7.36 -10.63 -22.43
N ILE A 221 -7.60 -10.09 -23.62
CA ILE A 221 -8.69 -9.15 -23.88
C ILE A 221 -9.88 -9.93 -24.41
N ASN A 222 -11.00 -9.91 -23.69
CA ASN A 222 -12.28 -10.41 -24.16
C ASN A 222 -13.11 -9.30 -24.84
N SER A 223 -14.24 -9.64 -25.44
CA SER A 223 -15.09 -8.70 -26.17
C SER A 223 -15.59 -7.49 -25.34
N GLN A 224 -15.86 -7.69 -24.06
CA GLN A 224 -16.29 -6.60 -23.17
C GLN A 224 -15.14 -5.63 -22.89
N LEU A 225 -13.96 -6.16 -22.63
CA LEU A 225 -12.76 -5.35 -22.39
C LEU A 225 -12.29 -4.63 -23.65
N ASP A 226 -12.38 -5.29 -24.81
CA ASP A 226 -12.09 -4.70 -26.11
C ASP A 226 -13.02 -3.53 -26.41
N LYS A 227 -14.34 -3.71 -26.20
CA LYS A 227 -15.34 -2.65 -26.35
C LYS A 227 -15.04 -1.45 -25.44
N LEU A 228 -14.67 -1.69 -24.18
CA LEU A 228 -14.26 -0.63 -23.27
C LEU A 228 -13.04 0.12 -23.80
N LEU A 229 -11.96 -0.59 -24.11
CA LEU A 229 -10.69 0.02 -24.55
C LEU A 229 -10.83 0.79 -25.85
N ASN A 230 -11.64 0.31 -26.79
CA ASN A 230 -11.91 1.00 -28.05
C ASN A 230 -12.81 2.23 -27.87
N GLY A 231 -13.61 2.29 -26.81
CA GLY A 231 -14.44 3.45 -26.47
C GLY A 231 -13.71 4.54 -25.70
N LEU A 232 -12.47 4.30 -25.25
CA LEU A 232 -11.69 5.29 -24.51
C LEU A 232 -10.93 6.25 -25.43
N PRO A 233 -10.79 7.54 -25.06
CA PRO A 233 -10.00 8.50 -25.82
C PRO A 233 -8.51 8.12 -25.78
N LYS A 234 -7.86 8.09 -26.96
CA LYS A 234 -6.42 7.79 -27.10
C LYS A 234 -5.61 9.08 -27.32
N THR A 235 -5.92 10.11 -26.57
CA THR A 235 -5.30 11.43 -26.69
C THR A 235 -3.96 11.56 -25.96
N GLN A 236 -3.65 10.62 -25.07
CA GLN A 236 -2.46 10.60 -24.24
C GLN A 236 -1.86 9.20 -24.17
N ASN A 237 -0.65 9.09 -23.61
CA ASN A 237 0.02 7.79 -23.45
C ASN A 237 -0.67 6.87 -22.44
N LEU A 238 -1.21 7.43 -21.35
CA LEU A 238 -1.93 6.67 -20.31
C LEU A 238 -3.31 6.23 -20.82
N VAL A 239 -3.72 5.02 -20.47
CA VAL A 239 -5.08 4.52 -20.75
C VAL A 239 -6.10 5.22 -19.85
N PHE A 240 -5.73 5.46 -18.59
CA PHE A 240 -6.56 6.14 -17.59
C PHE A 240 -5.81 7.34 -17.00
N PRO A 241 -5.77 8.48 -17.71
CA PRO A 241 -5.17 9.68 -17.16
C PRO A 241 -6.04 10.30 -16.07
N SER A 242 -5.45 11.06 -15.16
CA SER A 242 -6.19 11.99 -14.30
C SER A 242 -6.83 13.08 -15.17
N PRO A 243 -7.80 13.85 -14.66
CA PRO A 243 -8.37 14.99 -15.41
C PRO A 243 -7.32 16.02 -15.85
N GLU A 244 -6.17 16.07 -15.19
CA GLU A 244 -5.05 16.95 -15.48
C GLU A 244 -4.01 16.31 -16.42
N GLY A 245 -4.28 15.09 -16.92
CA GLY A 245 -3.44 14.38 -17.89
C GLY A 245 -2.32 13.51 -17.28
N GLY A 246 -2.07 13.59 -15.98
CA GLY A 246 -1.07 12.79 -15.27
C GLY A 246 -1.63 11.47 -14.74
N TYR A 247 -0.87 10.82 -13.87
CA TYR A 247 -1.32 9.63 -13.16
C TYR A 247 -2.45 9.96 -12.17
N ILE A 248 -3.44 9.09 -12.06
CA ILE A 248 -4.48 9.19 -11.04
C ILE A 248 -3.82 9.06 -9.65
N ASN A 249 -4.11 10.02 -8.75
CA ASN A 249 -3.77 9.87 -7.34
C ASN A 249 -4.80 8.94 -6.69
N GLN A 250 -4.38 7.70 -6.38
CA GLN A 250 -5.24 6.64 -5.83
C GLN A 250 -5.94 7.05 -4.52
N HIS A 251 -5.25 7.75 -3.64
CA HIS A 251 -5.82 8.23 -2.37
C HIS A 251 -6.92 9.27 -2.62
N ASN A 252 -6.62 10.29 -3.44
CA ASN A 252 -7.59 11.34 -3.77
C ASN A 252 -8.80 10.76 -4.51
N PHE A 253 -8.58 9.84 -5.46
CA PHE A 253 -9.66 9.13 -6.13
C PHE A 253 -10.55 8.39 -5.12
N GLY A 254 -9.94 7.64 -4.20
CA GLY A 254 -10.65 6.90 -3.16
C GLY A 254 -11.51 7.80 -2.27
N GLU A 255 -10.96 8.90 -1.76
CA GLU A 255 -11.65 9.77 -0.80
C GLU A 255 -12.66 10.73 -1.46
N ARG A 256 -12.35 11.24 -2.66
CA ARG A 256 -13.16 12.31 -3.28
C ARG A 256 -14.21 11.79 -4.27
N TYR A 257 -14.00 10.62 -4.87
CA TYR A 257 -14.88 10.07 -5.91
C TYR A 257 -15.50 8.73 -5.48
N TRP A 258 -14.69 7.71 -5.22
CA TRP A 258 -15.16 6.38 -4.89
C TRP A 258 -16.02 6.33 -3.61
N LYS A 259 -15.46 6.79 -2.52
CA LYS A 259 -16.08 6.72 -1.19
C LYS A 259 -17.41 7.48 -1.10
N PRO A 260 -17.56 8.71 -1.62
CA PRO A 260 -18.84 9.41 -1.62
C PRO A 260 -19.93 8.68 -2.41
N ILE A 261 -19.60 8.15 -3.60
CA ILE A 261 -20.54 7.42 -4.45
C ILE A 261 -21.02 6.15 -3.74
N VAL A 262 -20.07 5.27 -3.34
CA VAL A 262 -20.41 3.99 -2.72
C VAL A 262 -21.18 4.21 -1.42
N LYS A 263 -20.82 5.19 -0.58
CA LYS A 263 -21.58 5.50 0.64
C LYS A 263 -23.01 5.97 0.35
N LYS A 264 -23.25 6.73 -0.70
CA LYS A 264 -24.60 7.13 -1.10
C LYS A 264 -25.42 5.93 -1.58
N LEU A 265 -24.83 5.04 -2.38
CA LEU A 265 -25.47 3.79 -2.80
C LEU A 265 -25.75 2.86 -1.61
N VAL A 266 -24.91 2.85 -0.59
CA VAL A 266 -25.19 2.13 0.66
C VAL A 266 -26.37 2.76 1.41
N ALA A 267 -26.41 4.09 1.49
CA ALA A 267 -27.50 4.81 2.17
C ALA A 267 -28.85 4.61 1.50
N THR A 268 -28.89 4.33 0.19
CA THR A 268 -30.13 4.00 -0.56
C THR A 268 -30.44 2.50 -0.56
N GLY A 269 -29.64 1.66 0.09
CA GLY A 269 -29.79 0.21 0.10
C GLY A 269 -29.42 -0.50 -1.21
N THR A 270 -28.88 0.23 -2.19
CA THR A 270 -28.48 -0.30 -3.50
C THR A 270 -27.20 -1.13 -3.43
N VAL A 271 -26.32 -0.79 -2.49
CA VAL A 271 -25.06 -1.51 -2.16
C VAL A 271 -25.11 -1.87 -0.69
N GLY A 272 -24.77 -3.11 -0.36
CA GLY A 272 -24.93 -3.65 1.00
C GLY A 272 -24.02 -2.99 2.03
N GLU A 273 -22.78 -2.70 1.66
CA GLU A 273 -21.80 -2.04 2.55
C GLU A 273 -20.73 -1.27 1.78
N TYR A 274 -20.09 -0.33 2.47
CA TYR A 274 -18.94 0.37 1.89
C TYR A 274 -17.71 -0.55 1.84
N LEU A 275 -17.20 -0.77 0.64
CA LEU A 275 -15.92 -1.44 0.41
C LEU A 275 -14.98 -0.53 -0.40
N PRO A 276 -13.66 -0.53 -0.12
CA PRO A 276 -12.67 0.22 -0.90
C PRO A 276 -12.58 -0.25 -2.35
N THR A 277 -12.03 0.58 -3.23
CA THR A 277 -11.82 0.30 -4.66
C THR A 277 -11.13 -1.05 -4.91
N TYR A 278 -10.16 -1.41 -4.06
CA TYR A 278 -9.45 -2.69 -4.16
C TYR A 278 -10.38 -3.90 -4.09
N ASN A 279 -11.58 -3.77 -3.52
CA ASN A 279 -12.56 -4.85 -3.45
C ASN A 279 -13.16 -5.21 -4.82
N LEU A 280 -13.04 -4.38 -5.85
CA LEU A 280 -13.35 -4.78 -7.23
C LEU A 280 -12.48 -5.97 -7.66
N ARG A 281 -11.21 -6.02 -7.23
CA ARG A 281 -10.34 -7.17 -7.45
C ARG A 281 -10.83 -8.41 -6.71
N HIS A 282 -11.28 -8.26 -5.45
CA HIS A 282 -11.88 -9.37 -4.71
C HIS A 282 -13.13 -9.88 -5.39
N SER A 283 -13.99 -8.98 -5.88
CA SER A 283 -15.20 -9.33 -6.64
C SER A 283 -14.87 -10.06 -7.94
N TRP A 284 -13.87 -9.60 -8.69
CA TRP A 284 -13.42 -10.27 -9.92
C TRP A 284 -12.91 -11.68 -9.65
N ILE A 285 -12.00 -11.85 -8.67
CA ILE A 285 -11.46 -13.16 -8.30
C ILE A 285 -12.59 -14.11 -7.90
N THR A 286 -13.50 -13.66 -7.03
CA THR A 286 -14.66 -14.47 -6.60
C THR A 286 -15.53 -14.89 -7.78
N ARG A 287 -15.80 -13.97 -8.74
CA ARG A 287 -16.59 -14.31 -9.95
C ARG A 287 -15.89 -15.31 -10.85
N MET A 288 -14.56 -15.19 -11.02
CA MET A 288 -13.80 -16.15 -11.83
C MET A 288 -13.80 -17.55 -11.22
N LEU A 289 -13.68 -17.66 -9.91
CA LEU A 289 -13.77 -18.94 -9.19
C LEU A 289 -15.19 -19.52 -9.24
N ARG A 290 -16.22 -18.69 -9.09
CA ARG A 290 -17.64 -19.12 -9.25
C ARG A 290 -17.94 -19.56 -10.69
N ALA A 291 -17.23 -19.03 -11.68
CA ALA A 291 -17.30 -19.46 -13.08
C ALA A 291 -16.42 -20.71 -13.36
N ASN A 292 -15.96 -21.41 -12.33
CA ASN A 292 -15.16 -22.62 -12.38
C ASN A 292 -13.79 -22.48 -13.08
N LEU A 293 -13.22 -21.26 -13.15
CA LEU A 293 -11.82 -21.13 -13.54
C LEU A 293 -10.93 -21.72 -12.44
N ASP A 294 -9.90 -22.46 -12.86
CA ASP A 294 -8.96 -23.04 -11.91
C ASP A 294 -8.15 -21.97 -11.14
N ILE A 295 -7.77 -22.32 -9.91
CA ILE A 295 -7.10 -21.40 -8.98
C ILE A 295 -5.78 -20.88 -9.53
N ALA A 296 -5.02 -21.73 -10.25
CA ALA A 296 -3.71 -21.34 -10.79
C ALA A 296 -3.87 -20.30 -11.92
N THR A 297 -4.86 -20.48 -12.80
CA THR A 297 -5.21 -19.52 -13.84
C THR A 297 -5.68 -18.19 -13.24
N VAL A 298 -6.60 -18.22 -12.27
CA VAL A 298 -7.07 -17.01 -11.59
C VAL A 298 -5.91 -16.29 -10.88
N ALA A 299 -5.04 -17.02 -10.20
CA ALA A 299 -3.86 -16.46 -9.53
C ALA A 299 -2.91 -15.79 -10.53
N LYS A 300 -2.61 -16.45 -11.65
CA LYS A 300 -1.76 -15.93 -12.72
C LYS A 300 -2.35 -14.65 -13.33
N LEU A 301 -3.62 -14.65 -13.68
CA LEU A 301 -4.31 -13.48 -14.25
C LEU A 301 -4.37 -12.33 -13.25
N ALA A 302 -4.66 -12.62 -11.99
CA ALA A 302 -4.68 -11.62 -10.93
C ALA A 302 -3.28 -11.14 -10.51
N GLY A 303 -2.18 -11.84 -10.82
CA GLY A 303 -0.85 -11.54 -10.30
C GLY A 303 -0.72 -11.83 -8.80
N ASN A 304 -1.37 -12.91 -8.34
CA ASN A 304 -1.31 -13.42 -6.97
C ASN A 304 -0.64 -14.78 -6.93
N LYS A 305 -0.21 -15.20 -5.73
CA LYS A 305 0.17 -16.60 -5.50
C LYS A 305 -1.08 -17.46 -5.34
N ALA A 306 -1.06 -18.70 -5.87
CA ALA A 306 -2.19 -19.64 -5.73
C ALA A 306 -2.58 -19.86 -4.26
N ASP A 307 -1.61 -19.99 -3.35
CA ASP A 307 -1.86 -20.10 -1.90
C ASP A 307 -2.66 -18.93 -1.33
N THR A 308 -2.45 -17.71 -1.87
CA THR A 308 -3.21 -16.53 -1.46
C THR A 308 -4.66 -16.64 -1.89
N ILE A 309 -4.91 -17.14 -3.11
CA ILE A 309 -6.26 -17.37 -3.62
C ILE A 309 -6.94 -18.46 -2.79
N MET A 310 -6.28 -19.62 -2.60
CA MET A 310 -6.80 -20.71 -1.79
C MET A 310 -7.20 -20.25 -0.40
N LYS A 311 -6.30 -19.56 0.29
CA LYS A 311 -6.51 -19.12 1.68
C LYS A 311 -7.68 -18.16 1.88
N HIS A 312 -7.97 -17.31 0.88
CA HIS A 312 -8.90 -16.19 1.05
C HIS A 312 -10.21 -16.34 0.28
N TYR A 313 -10.27 -17.24 -0.71
CA TYR A 313 -11.41 -17.33 -1.63
C TYR A 313 -11.98 -18.75 -1.77
N LEU A 314 -11.33 -19.78 -1.24
CA LEU A 314 -11.79 -21.16 -1.35
C LEU A 314 -13.21 -21.36 -0.82
N ALA A 315 -13.57 -20.67 0.27
CA ALA A 315 -14.92 -20.72 0.83
C ALA A 315 -16.01 -20.20 -0.13
N ALA A 316 -15.65 -19.36 -1.09
CA ALA A 316 -16.59 -18.87 -2.12
C ALA A 316 -16.85 -19.94 -3.19
N GLN A 317 -15.88 -20.79 -3.47
CA GLN A 317 -16.00 -21.86 -4.46
C GLN A 317 -16.82 -23.05 -3.93
N VAL A 318 -16.70 -23.35 -2.62
CA VAL A 318 -17.39 -24.49 -1.99
C VAL A 318 -18.90 -24.24 -1.83
N ARG A 319 -19.35 -22.97 -1.76
CA ARG A 319 -20.77 -22.64 -1.57
C ARG A 319 -21.68 -23.10 -2.72
N ASP A 320 -21.14 -23.15 -3.93
CA ASP A 320 -21.91 -23.43 -5.16
C ASP A 320 -21.49 -24.80 -5.76
N LEU A 321 -20.79 -25.64 -4.99
CA LEU A 321 -20.31 -26.95 -5.46
C LEU A 321 -21.47 -27.95 -5.47
N VAL A 322 -21.86 -28.38 -6.66
CA VAL A 322 -22.71 -29.57 -6.85
C VAL A 322 -21.79 -30.77 -6.97
N LEU A 323 -21.92 -31.72 -6.05
CA LEU A 323 -21.15 -32.96 -6.13
C LEU A 323 -21.68 -33.82 -7.29
N PRO A 324 -20.79 -34.40 -8.11
CA PRO A 324 -21.22 -35.36 -9.14
C PRO A 324 -21.83 -36.58 -8.46
N GLU A 325 -22.91 -37.08 -9.04
CA GLU A 325 -23.44 -38.39 -8.68
C GLU A 325 -22.56 -39.49 -9.26
N PHE A 326 -22.30 -40.53 -8.48
CA PHE A 326 -21.50 -41.68 -8.89
C PHE A 326 -22.42 -42.76 -9.47
#